data_39c19f3133884e2acfdc78f7dde754e4
#
_entry.id   39c19f3133884e2acfdc78f7dde754e4
#
_cell.length_a   1.000
_cell.length_b   1.000
_cell.length_c   1.000
_cell.angle_alpha   90.00
_cell.angle_beta   90.00
_cell.angle_gamma   90.00
#
_symmetry.space_group_name_H-M   'P 1'
#
loop_
_entity.id
_entity.type
_entity.pdbx_description
1 polymer ?
#
loop_
_entity_poly.entity_id
_entity_poly.type
_entity_poly.pdbx_seq_one_letter_code
_entity_poly.pdbx_strand_id
1 'polypeptide(L)'
;MKQKLIKAYMTTAQTFAECSTARRLHVGAIVVKDDRIISIGYNGMPSGWDNDCEDKDYMSRDAGGWLDPEEIYERWPFDETVVVANDSESFEIDRRYRLKTKAEVLHAESNAIAKLAKCGESGEGAIMFITHSPCLDCSKLIYQSGIKKVYFGQAYRDSSGIEFLEKCKIEVEQINV
;
A
#
# COMPACT_ATOMS: atom_id res chain seq x y z
N MET A 1 0.07 -23.94 10.04
CA MET A 1 1.51 -23.62 9.83
C MET A 1 2.19 -23.39 11.18
N LYS A 2 3.50 -23.71 11.34
CA LYS A 2 4.23 -23.47 12.60
C LYS A 2 4.49 -21.95 12.78
N GLN A 3 4.36 -21.42 14.00
CA GLN A 3 4.56 -20.00 14.32
C GLN A 3 5.90 -19.43 13.83
N LYS A 4 7.00 -20.18 13.94
CA LYS A 4 8.30 -19.75 13.43
C LYS A 4 8.33 -19.52 11.91
N LEU A 5 7.55 -20.30 11.14
CA LEU A 5 7.44 -20.13 9.70
C LEU A 5 6.57 -18.90 9.35
N ILE A 6 5.48 -18.71 10.09
CA ILE A 6 4.63 -17.51 9.93
C ILE A 6 5.46 -16.24 10.13
N LYS A 7 6.27 -16.18 11.20
CA LYS A 7 7.19 -15.04 11.43
C LYS A 7 8.22 -14.89 10.30
N ALA A 8 8.84 -15.97 9.86
CA ALA A 8 9.83 -15.93 8.78
C ALA A 8 9.23 -15.39 7.47
N TYR A 9 8.03 -15.86 7.10
CA TYR A 9 7.34 -15.38 5.90
C TYR A 9 6.92 -13.91 6.02
N MET A 10 6.43 -13.48 7.18
CA MET A 10 6.10 -12.07 7.38
C MET A 10 7.36 -11.18 7.34
N THR A 11 8.45 -11.59 7.97
CA THR A 11 9.75 -10.89 7.84
C THR A 11 10.21 -10.82 6.38
N THR A 12 10.00 -11.89 5.60
CA THR A 12 10.28 -11.86 4.16
C THR A 12 9.42 -10.84 3.43
N ALA A 13 8.12 -10.76 3.74
CA ALA A 13 7.24 -9.73 3.16
C ALA A 13 7.71 -8.32 3.54
N GLN A 14 8.17 -8.09 4.78
CA GLN A 14 8.74 -6.82 5.23
C GLN A 14 10.03 -6.46 4.45
N THR A 15 10.91 -7.43 4.23
CA THR A 15 12.11 -7.22 3.41
C THR A 15 11.76 -6.77 1.98
N PHE A 16 10.72 -7.36 1.38
CA PHE A 16 10.27 -6.90 0.06
C PHE A 16 9.59 -5.52 0.10
N ALA A 17 8.96 -5.12 1.21
CA ALA A 17 8.45 -3.78 1.36
C ALA A 17 9.53 -2.69 1.23
N GLU A 18 10.76 -2.99 1.66
CA GLU A 18 11.91 -2.07 1.54
C GLU A 18 12.30 -1.79 0.07
N CYS A 19 11.88 -2.62 -0.87
CA CYS A 19 12.06 -2.37 -2.30
C CYS A 19 11.10 -1.33 -2.88
N SER A 20 10.10 -0.89 -2.11
CA SER A 20 9.17 0.14 -2.54
C SER A 20 9.83 1.52 -2.61
N THR A 21 9.50 2.29 -3.63
CA THR A 21 9.93 3.69 -3.79
C THR A 21 8.89 4.68 -3.29
N ALA A 22 7.74 4.22 -2.80
CA ALA A 22 6.70 5.07 -2.25
C ALA A 22 7.19 5.79 -0.98
N ARG A 23 6.84 7.07 -0.84
CA ARG A 23 7.21 7.88 0.34
C ARG A 23 6.22 7.76 1.49
N ARG A 24 4.96 7.40 1.17
CA ARG A 24 3.89 7.31 2.17
C ARG A 24 3.90 6.00 2.94
N LEU A 25 4.00 4.89 2.22
CA LEU A 25 3.87 3.57 2.82
C LEU A 25 4.58 2.53 1.96
N HIS A 26 5.50 1.80 2.58
CA HIS A 26 6.14 0.65 1.97
C HIS A 26 5.33 -0.60 2.28
N VAL A 27 4.78 -1.23 1.27
CA VAL A 27 4.00 -2.47 1.40
C VAL A 27 4.68 -3.59 0.65
N GLY A 28 4.84 -4.73 1.31
CA GLY A 28 5.34 -5.95 0.72
C GLY A 28 4.33 -7.08 0.88
N ALA A 29 4.26 -7.96 -0.11
CA ALA A 29 3.42 -9.14 -0.11
C ALA A 29 4.17 -10.34 -0.65
N ILE A 30 3.95 -11.51 -0.07
CA ILE A 30 4.41 -12.79 -0.62
C ILE A 30 3.26 -13.80 -0.67
N VAL A 31 3.30 -14.69 -1.65
CA VAL A 31 2.37 -15.80 -1.76
C VAL A 31 3.13 -17.10 -1.50
N VAL A 32 2.63 -17.88 -0.56
CA VAL A 32 3.24 -19.13 -0.10
C VAL A 32 2.32 -20.30 -0.39
N LYS A 33 2.85 -21.34 -1.00
CA LYS A 33 2.13 -22.60 -1.26
C LYS A 33 3.08 -23.78 -1.05
N ASP A 34 2.64 -24.79 -0.35
CA ASP A 34 3.41 -26.01 -0.04
C ASP A 34 4.80 -25.66 0.53
N ASP A 35 4.80 -24.79 1.54
CA ASP A 35 6.00 -24.24 2.21
C ASP A 35 7.03 -23.56 1.28
N ARG A 36 6.63 -23.18 0.04
CA ARG A 36 7.45 -22.43 -0.91
C ARG A 36 6.87 -21.03 -1.15
N ILE A 37 7.71 -20.03 -1.25
CA ILE A 37 7.32 -18.71 -1.78
C ILE A 37 7.21 -18.87 -3.30
N ILE A 38 5.99 -18.70 -3.82
CA ILE A 38 5.69 -18.83 -5.26
C ILE A 38 5.51 -17.49 -5.95
N SER A 39 5.33 -16.40 -5.19
CA SER A 39 5.31 -15.05 -5.72
C SER A 39 5.65 -14.02 -4.65
N ILE A 40 6.13 -12.88 -5.11
CA ILE A 40 6.45 -11.71 -4.31
C ILE A 40 5.90 -10.44 -4.97
N GLY A 41 5.53 -9.46 -4.15
CA GLY A 41 5.15 -8.12 -4.62
C GLY A 41 5.53 -7.05 -3.61
N TYR A 42 5.72 -5.85 -4.11
CA TYR A 42 5.83 -4.61 -3.33
C TYR A 42 5.16 -3.49 -4.11
N ASN A 43 4.72 -2.46 -3.42
CA ASN A 43 4.04 -1.35 -4.08
C ASN A 43 5.03 -0.43 -4.80
N GLY A 44 4.59 0.15 -5.91
CA GLY A 44 5.43 1.04 -6.72
C GLY A 44 4.83 1.33 -8.08
N MET A 45 5.51 2.20 -8.84
CA MET A 45 5.10 2.51 -10.21
C MET A 45 5.33 1.33 -11.16
N PRO A 46 4.59 1.27 -12.28
CA PRO A 46 4.85 0.28 -13.33
C PRO A 46 6.31 0.32 -13.82
N SER A 47 6.85 -0.86 -14.15
CA SER A 47 8.22 -0.96 -14.66
C SER A 47 8.44 -0.09 -15.89
N GLY A 48 9.50 0.72 -15.88
CA GLY A 48 9.85 1.65 -16.95
C GLY A 48 9.22 3.05 -16.82
N TRP A 49 8.40 3.27 -15.79
CA TRP A 49 7.88 4.59 -15.45
C TRP A 49 8.81 5.28 -14.45
N ASP A 50 8.59 6.59 -14.26
CA ASP A 50 9.21 7.32 -13.16
C ASP A 50 8.75 6.72 -11.82
N ASN A 51 9.68 6.63 -10.86
CA ASN A 51 9.44 6.03 -9.54
C ASN A 51 8.75 6.98 -8.54
N ASP A 52 8.19 8.10 -9.01
CA ASP A 52 7.46 9.03 -8.16
C ASP A 52 6.02 8.54 -7.91
N CYS A 53 5.80 7.90 -6.77
CA CYS A 53 4.54 7.25 -6.40
C CYS A 53 3.46 8.21 -5.90
N GLU A 54 3.78 9.45 -5.57
CA GLU A 54 2.87 10.38 -4.92
C GLU A 54 2.86 11.77 -5.57
N ASP A 55 1.67 12.33 -5.69
CA ASP A 55 1.46 13.75 -5.97
C ASP A 55 1.40 14.57 -4.68
N LYS A 56 1.73 15.84 -4.78
CA LYS A 56 1.52 16.82 -3.71
C LYS A 56 0.08 17.33 -3.78
N ASP A 57 -0.72 16.98 -2.76
CA ASP A 57 -2.09 17.48 -2.59
C ASP A 57 -2.05 18.70 -1.66
N TYR A 58 -2.07 19.88 -2.25
CA TYR A 58 -1.93 21.14 -1.51
C TYR A 58 -3.20 21.51 -0.76
N MET A 59 -3.02 22.08 0.43
CA MET A 59 -4.11 22.69 1.18
C MET A 59 -4.75 23.82 0.37
N SER A 60 -6.07 23.78 0.23
CA SER A 60 -6.80 24.89 -0.39
C SER A 60 -6.78 26.14 0.50
N ARG A 61 -6.79 27.33 -0.10
CA ARG A 61 -6.79 28.60 0.64
C ARG A 61 -7.97 28.73 1.61
N ASP A 62 -9.10 28.14 1.27
CA ASP A 62 -10.33 28.22 2.07
C ASP A 62 -10.33 27.25 3.26
N ALA A 63 -9.52 26.17 3.23
CA ALA A 63 -9.46 25.19 4.31
C ALA A 63 -8.80 25.74 5.59
N GLY A 64 -7.86 26.69 5.46
CA GLY A 64 -7.13 27.28 6.59
C GLY A 64 -7.97 28.19 7.51
N GLY A 65 -9.16 28.64 7.06
CA GLY A 65 -10.02 29.55 7.85
C GLY A 65 -10.91 28.87 8.88
N TRP A 66 -11.01 27.51 8.88
CA TRP A 66 -11.97 26.76 9.68
C TRP A 66 -11.33 25.68 10.57
N LEU A 67 -10.05 25.38 10.36
CA LEU A 67 -9.31 24.34 11.08
C LEU A 67 -8.35 24.96 12.07
N ASP A 68 -8.17 24.34 13.22
CA ASP A 68 -7.13 24.77 14.13
C ASP A 68 -5.73 24.39 13.61
N PRO A 69 -4.66 25.00 14.11
CA PRO A 69 -3.31 24.76 13.64
C PRO A 69 -2.88 23.29 13.76
N GLU A 70 -3.29 22.56 14.79
CA GLU A 70 -2.93 21.15 15.00
C GLU A 70 -3.59 20.27 13.94
N GLU A 71 -4.87 20.49 13.64
CA GLU A 71 -5.59 19.79 12.56
C GLU A 71 -4.95 20.05 11.19
N ILE A 72 -4.48 21.28 10.94
CA ILE A 72 -3.77 21.61 9.69
C ILE A 72 -2.48 20.82 9.59
N TYR A 73 -1.67 20.74 10.66
CA TYR A 73 -0.43 19.97 10.68
C TYR A 73 -0.66 18.47 10.51
N GLU A 74 -1.71 17.92 11.09
CA GLU A 74 -2.04 16.50 10.92
C GLU A 74 -2.46 16.16 9.48
N ARG A 75 -3.25 17.03 8.85
CA ARG A 75 -3.77 16.79 7.49
C ARG A 75 -2.76 17.08 6.39
N TRP A 76 -1.94 18.13 6.55
CA TRP A 76 -0.92 18.57 5.60
C TRP A 76 0.42 18.75 6.32
N PRO A 77 1.11 17.64 6.60
CA PRO A 77 2.31 17.65 7.45
C PRO A 77 3.55 18.25 6.79
N PHE A 78 3.51 18.47 5.48
CA PHE A 78 4.64 18.99 4.72
C PHE A 78 4.40 20.43 4.30
N ASP A 79 5.48 21.20 4.18
CA ASP A 79 5.49 22.57 3.65
C ASP A 79 6.58 22.73 2.59
N GLU A 80 6.36 23.65 1.68
CA GLU A 80 7.36 24.10 0.72
C GLU A 80 7.08 25.54 0.28
N THR A 81 8.14 26.26 -0.06
CA THR A 81 8.05 27.57 -0.68
C THR A 81 7.95 27.41 -2.19
N VAL A 82 6.88 27.95 -2.78
CA VAL A 82 6.68 27.96 -4.23
C VAL A 82 6.72 29.36 -4.78
N VAL A 83 7.36 29.52 -5.94
CA VAL A 83 7.38 30.79 -6.66
C VAL A 83 6.12 30.86 -7.51
N VAL A 84 5.32 31.89 -7.28
CA VAL A 84 4.14 32.21 -8.09
C VAL A 84 4.47 33.46 -8.90
N ALA A 85 4.39 33.35 -10.22
CA ALA A 85 4.59 34.47 -11.14
C ALA A 85 3.25 34.88 -11.75
N ASN A 86 3.04 36.22 -11.89
CA ASN A 86 2.06 36.82 -12.78
C ASN A 86 2.81 37.60 -13.87
N ASP A 87 2.07 38.21 -14.78
CA ASP A 87 2.67 38.93 -15.95
C ASP A 87 3.66 40.07 -15.58
N SER A 88 3.74 40.47 -14.31
CA SER A 88 4.50 41.61 -13.87
C SER A 88 5.48 41.34 -12.73
N GLU A 89 5.19 40.35 -11.88
CA GLU A 89 5.94 40.09 -10.65
C GLU A 89 5.98 38.60 -10.30
N SER A 90 7.04 38.19 -9.62
CA SER A 90 7.14 36.88 -8.99
C SER A 90 7.27 37.04 -7.47
N PHE A 91 6.57 36.24 -6.71
CA PHE A 91 6.63 36.20 -5.25
C PHE A 91 6.65 34.77 -4.72
N GLU A 92 7.30 34.63 -3.59
CA GLU A 92 7.36 33.35 -2.89
C GLU A 92 6.17 33.22 -1.93
N ILE A 93 5.54 32.06 -1.92
CA ILE A 93 4.49 31.73 -0.96
C ILE A 93 4.77 30.35 -0.35
N ASP A 94 4.56 30.25 0.96
CA ASP A 94 4.61 28.97 1.63
C ASP A 94 3.29 28.25 1.47
N ARG A 95 3.34 26.99 1.06
CA ARG A 95 2.17 26.12 0.87
C ARG A 95 2.36 24.82 1.61
N ARG A 96 1.29 24.42 2.32
CA ARG A 96 1.23 23.11 2.93
C ARG A 96 0.64 22.09 1.99
N TYR A 97 1.16 20.85 2.06
CA TYR A 97 0.69 19.73 1.27
C TYR A 97 0.73 18.42 2.04
N ARG A 98 -0.01 17.45 1.54
CA ARG A 98 0.12 16.05 1.90
C ARG A 98 0.49 15.23 0.66
N LEU A 99 1.08 14.08 0.87
CA LEU A 99 1.33 13.15 -0.22
C LEU A 99 0.05 12.35 -0.50
N LYS A 100 -0.34 12.29 -1.77
CA LYS A 100 -1.46 11.49 -2.27
C LYS A 100 -0.91 10.47 -3.25
N THR A 101 -1.13 9.18 -2.97
CA THR A 101 -0.70 8.10 -3.86
C THR A 101 -1.37 8.25 -5.23
N LYS A 102 -0.58 8.18 -6.30
CA LYS A 102 -1.07 8.20 -7.68
C LYS A 102 -1.90 6.95 -7.97
N ALA A 103 -2.89 7.08 -8.85
CA ALA A 103 -3.79 5.97 -9.21
C ALA A 103 -3.06 4.83 -9.92
N GLU A 104 -1.95 5.11 -10.57
CA GLU A 104 -1.12 4.18 -11.33
C GLU A 104 -0.21 3.31 -10.45
N VAL A 105 -0.07 3.63 -9.18
CA VAL A 105 0.73 2.83 -8.24
C VAL A 105 0.13 1.44 -8.10
N LEU A 106 0.92 0.45 -8.45
CA LEU A 106 0.57 -0.95 -8.27
C LEU A 106 0.70 -1.33 -6.80
N HIS A 107 -0.31 -1.96 -6.24
CA HIS A 107 -0.27 -2.47 -4.87
C HIS A 107 0.57 -3.75 -4.79
N ALA A 108 1.14 -4.02 -3.62
CA ALA A 108 1.99 -5.19 -3.39
C ALA A 108 1.25 -6.51 -3.70
N GLU A 109 0.00 -6.60 -3.27
CA GLU A 109 -0.86 -7.77 -3.46
C GLU A 109 -1.17 -8.00 -4.94
N SER A 110 -1.59 -6.95 -5.67
CA SER A 110 -1.87 -7.04 -7.10
C SER A 110 -0.62 -7.41 -7.90
N ASN A 111 0.55 -6.87 -7.52
CA ASN A 111 1.84 -7.24 -8.09
C ASN A 111 2.18 -8.72 -7.86
N ALA A 112 1.98 -9.23 -6.64
CA ALA A 112 2.23 -10.63 -6.33
C ALA A 112 1.30 -11.55 -7.14
N ILE A 113 0.00 -11.24 -7.21
CA ILE A 113 -0.99 -12.03 -7.93
C ILE A 113 -0.73 -12.01 -9.45
N ALA A 114 -0.42 -10.83 -10.03
CA ALA A 114 -0.12 -10.73 -11.45
C ALA A 114 1.13 -11.55 -11.85
N LYS A 115 2.12 -11.65 -10.97
CA LYS A 115 3.31 -12.48 -11.19
C LYS A 115 3.01 -13.97 -11.16
N LEU A 116 2.03 -14.45 -10.37
CA LEU A 116 1.57 -15.84 -10.44
C LEU A 116 1.15 -16.19 -11.88
N ALA A 117 0.31 -15.35 -12.48
CA ALA A 117 -0.16 -15.57 -13.85
C ALA A 117 0.99 -15.58 -14.87
N LYS A 118 2.00 -14.70 -14.71
CA LYS A 118 3.18 -14.67 -15.61
C LYS A 118 4.06 -15.92 -15.48
N CYS A 119 4.13 -16.53 -14.31
CA CYS A 119 4.97 -17.69 -14.06
C CYS A 119 4.23 -19.02 -14.22
N GLY A 120 2.93 -19.00 -14.57
CA GLY A 120 2.10 -20.19 -14.67
C GLY A 120 1.80 -20.87 -13.31
N GLU A 121 2.01 -20.15 -12.20
CA GLU A 121 1.70 -20.62 -10.85
C GLU A 121 0.24 -20.30 -10.48
N SER A 122 -0.40 -21.16 -9.71
CA SER A 122 -1.76 -20.96 -9.23
C SER A 122 -1.78 -20.54 -7.76
N GLY A 123 -2.54 -19.48 -7.46
CA GLY A 123 -2.83 -19.06 -6.09
C GLY A 123 -3.79 -19.99 -5.34
N GLU A 124 -4.39 -20.96 -6.03
CA GLU A 124 -5.37 -21.87 -5.44
C GLU A 124 -4.82 -22.60 -4.21
N GLY A 125 -5.50 -22.42 -3.07
CA GLY A 125 -5.11 -23.00 -1.78
C GLY A 125 -3.85 -22.37 -1.14
N ALA A 126 -3.28 -21.32 -1.73
CA ALA A 126 -2.11 -20.62 -1.19
C ALA A 126 -2.44 -19.74 0.02
N ILE A 127 -1.42 -19.24 0.67
CA ILE A 127 -1.47 -18.30 1.80
C ILE A 127 -0.73 -17.02 1.37
N MET A 128 -1.32 -15.86 1.63
CA MET A 128 -0.67 -14.57 1.40
C MET A 128 -0.23 -13.94 2.71
N PHE A 129 0.97 -13.38 2.72
CA PHE A 129 1.50 -12.57 3.81
C PHE A 129 1.69 -11.16 3.29
N ILE A 130 1.14 -10.16 4.00
CA ILE A 130 1.16 -8.76 3.61
C ILE A 130 1.58 -7.90 4.80
N THR A 131 2.42 -6.92 4.61
CA THR A 131 2.84 -6.03 5.72
C THR A 131 1.70 -5.18 6.29
N HIS A 132 0.68 -4.86 5.47
CA HIS A 132 -0.51 -4.08 5.86
C HIS A 132 -1.78 -4.79 5.41
N SER A 133 -2.91 -4.54 6.09
CA SER A 133 -4.20 -5.11 5.69
C SER A 133 -4.58 -4.69 4.26
N PRO A 134 -5.14 -5.61 3.46
CA PRO A 134 -5.46 -5.34 2.06
C PRO A 134 -6.65 -4.38 1.92
N CYS A 135 -6.62 -3.51 0.92
CA CYS A 135 -7.78 -2.71 0.53
C CYS A 135 -8.84 -3.59 -0.16
N LEU A 136 -10.05 -3.04 -0.35
CA LEU A 136 -11.16 -3.78 -0.94
C LEU A 136 -10.83 -4.33 -2.35
N ASP A 137 -10.15 -3.55 -3.20
CA ASP A 137 -9.83 -3.99 -4.56
C ASP A 137 -8.80 -5.12 -4.58
N CYS A 138 -7.76 -5.04 -3.74
CA CYS A 138 -6.83 -6.14 -3.57
C CYS A 138 -7.50 -7.38 -2.98
N SER A 139 -8.44 -7.22 -2.05
CA SER A 139 -9.19 -8.33 -1.45
C SER A 139 -10.02 -9.10 -2.49
N LYS A 140 -10.62 -8.41 -3.47
CA LYS A 140 -11.29 -9.05 -4.60
C LYS A 140 -10.34 -9.91 -5.42
N LEU A 141 -9.12 -9.41 -5.69
CA LEU A 141 -8.10 -10.15 -6.43
C LEU A 141 -7.59 -11.36 -5.62
N ILE A 142 -7.37 -11.20 -4.32
CA ILE A 142 -6.99 -12.29 -3.41
C ILE A 142 -8.02 -13.42 -3.47
N TYR A 143 -9.31 -13.09 -3.32
CA TYR A 143 -10.40 -14.06 -3.43
C TYR A 143 -10.42 -14.76 -4.80
N GLN A 144 -10.37 -13.99 -5.89
CA GLN A 144 -10.43 -14.55 -7.26
C GLN A 144 -9.20 -15.39 -7.62
N SER A 145 -8.07 -15.19 -6.97
CA SER A 145 -6.86 -16.00 -7.19
C SER A 145 -6.85 -17.35 -6.45
N GLY A 146 -7.89 -17.64 -5.63
CA GLY A 146 -8.01 -18.89 -4.87
C GLY A 146 -7.15 -18.94 -3.61
N ILE A 147 -6.62 -17.80 -3.16
CA ILE A 147 -5.89 -17.72 -1.88
C ILE A 147 -6.87 -17.98 -0.74
N LYS A 148 -6.54 -18.92 0.14
CA LYS A 148 -7.42 -19.40 1.23
C LYS A 148 -7.20 -18.69 2.56
N LYS A 149 -6.05 -18.07 2.76
CA LYS A 149 -5.69 -17.39 4.01
C LYS A 149 -4.79 -16.19 3.77
N VAL A 150 -5.02 -15.14 4.57
CA VAL A 150 -4.21 -13.92 4.57
C VAL A 150 -3.68 -13.68 5.98
N TYR A 151 -2.37 -13.49 6.08
CA TYR A 151 -1.72 -12.93 7.26
C TYR A 151 -1.32 -11.49 6.96
N PHE A 152 -1.63 -10.55 7.86
CA PHE A 152 -1.20 -9.17 7.71
C PHE A 152 -0.53 -8.64 8.99
N GLY A 153 0.36 -7.67 8.84
CA GLY A 153 1.09 -7.06 9.96
C GLY A 153 0.28 -5.91 10.58
N GLN A 154 0.24 -4.78 9.93
CA GLN A 154 -0.42 -3.58 10.43
C GLN A 154 -1.84 -3.44 9.86
N ALA A 155 -2.78 -3.03 10.69
CA ALA A 155 -4.12 -2.67 10.23
C ALA A 155 -4.08 -1.31 9.51
N TYR A 156 -4.76 -1.23 8.37
CA TYR A 156 -5.02 0.03 7.69
C TYR A 156 -6.34 0.63 8.20
N ARG A 157 -6.54 1.95 8.01
CA ARG A 157 -7.73 2.66 8.52
C ARG A 157 -9.06 2.09 8.01
N ASP A 158 -9.06 1.59 6.76
CA ASP A 158 -10.22 1.03 6.10
C ASP A 158 -10.22 -0.50 6.29
N SER A 159 -11.24 -1.02 6.98
CA SER A 159 -11.46 -2.45 7.25
C SER A 159 -12.21 -3.17 6.13
N SER A 160 -12.70 -2.45 5.11
CA SER A 160 -13.58 -2.99 4.06
C SER A 160 -12.99 -4.20 3.33
N GLY A 161 -11.67 -4.23 3.15
CA GLY A 161 -10.97 -5.36 2.55
C GLY A 161 -11.00 -6.61 3.44
N ILE A 162 -10.77 -6.46 4.75
CA ILE A 162 -10.85 -7.57 5.72
C ILE A 162 -12.28 -8.10 5.77
N GLU A 163 -13.27 -7.23 5.91
CA GLU A 163 -14.69 -7.60 5.98
C GLU A 163 -15.15 -8.35 4.71
N PHE A 164 -14.66 -7.94 3.54
CA PHE A 164 -14.92 -8.64 2.29
C PHE A 164 -14.36 -10.07 2.31
N LEU A 165 -13.10 -10.25 2.71
CA LEU A 165 -12.45 -11.55 2.78
C LEU A 165 -13.16 -12.50 3.76
N GLU A 166 -13.53 -12.00 4.93
CA GLU A 166 -14.27 -12.76 5.95
C GLU A 166 -15.65 -13.20 5.44
N LYS A 167 -16.39 -12.32 4.75
CA LYS A 167 -17.66 -12.66 4.08
C LYS A 167 -17.47 -13.74 3.01
N CYS A 168 -16.33 -13.75 2.34
CA CYS A 168 -15.94 -14.78 1.38
C CYS A 168 -15.37 -16.05 2.04
N LYS A 169 -15.35 -16.13 3.37
CA LYS A 169 -14.81 -17.26 4.16
C LYS A 169 -13.29 -17.48 3.96
N ILE A 170 -12.57 -16.45 3.61
CA ILE A 170 -11.10 -16.44 3.62
C ILE A 170 -10.66 -16.18 5.07
N GLU A 171 -9.77 -17.01 5.57
CA GLU A 171 -9.19 -16.80 6.91
C GLU A 171 -8.28 -15.55 6.87
N VAL A 172 -8.52 -14.60 7.78
CA VAL A 172 -7.69 -13.39 7.92
C VAL A 172 -7.15 -13.31 9.34
N GLU A 173 -5.85 -13.11 9.49
CA GLU A 173 -5.20 -13.09 10.80
C GLU A 173 -4.14 -11.98 10.86
N GLN A 174 -4.25 -11.11 11.85
CA GLN A 174 -3.23 -10.12 12.14
C GLN A 174 -2.11 -10.74 12.96
N ILE A 175 -0.86 -10.50 12.58
CA ILE A 175 0.31 -11.00 13.29
C ILE A 175 1.32 -9.88 13.56
N ASN A 176 1.79 -9.80 14.79
CA ASN A 176 2.86 -8.89 15.19
C ASN A 176 4.20 -9.62 15.07
N VAL A 177 5.13 -9.06 14.30
CA VAL A 177 6.48 -9.60 14.09
C VAL A 177 7.49 -8.54 14.44
#